data_e095713472fcd1ee1f2f0ea43139fe88
#
_entry.id   e095713472fcd1ee1f2f0ea43139fe88
#
_cell.length_a   1.000
_cell.length_b   1.000
_cell.length_c   1.000
_cell.angle_alpha   90.00
_cell.angle_beta   90.00
_cell.angle_gamma   90.00
#
_symmetry.space_group_name_H-M   'P 1'
#
loop_
_entity.id
_entity.type
_entity.pdbx_description
1 polymer ?
#
loop_
_entity_poly.entity_id
_entity_poly.type
_entity_poly.pdbx_seq_one_letter_code
_entity_poly.pdbx_strand_id
1 'polypeptide(L)'
;ITSAQRDRDYIAAVDWRKAEELAAKGEGTMIGGVKVIDPAKNPGLVYFMPCGKSPHGVDVSPDGKYVIGSGKLQGVTTAFNWEKVQTAMRNKDFTGDEDGIPILKYESIKDAEVPVGLGPLHTQFGPDGYAYTSLFVDSAIAKWKLGTWEVVDKVPMSYSIGHLTSAEGDTVSPDGKWLVGLNKLSHGRHLSVGPSQPESSQLVDITEEKMKLVLDFFTEPEPHYAQIIKADKVKPIEVYPKEENKHPHAIWDVKDAGATRNGNKVLVKMIAVRSTFTPTDFEVKDGDEVTIAVTNIEQTTDELHGLGILDYNINLVMDPGETKTVTF
;
A
#
# COMPACT_ATOMS: atom_id res chain seq x y z
N ILE A 1 16.11 -10.13 4.65
CA ILE A 1 16.24 -10.18 3.18
C ILE A 1 17.71 -10.39 2.89
N THR A 2 18.04 -11.59 2.46
CA THR A 2 19.39 -11.95 2.01
C THR A 2 19.51 -11.60 0.54
N SER A 3 20.50 -10.78 0.18
CA SER A 3 20.88 -10.61 -1.21
C SER A 3 21.64 -11.83 -1.68
N ALA A 4 21.26 -12.39 -2.81
CA ALA A 4 22.03 -13.44 -3.43
C ALA A 4 23.42 -12.92 -3.84
N GLN A 5 24.42 -13.78 -3.77
CA GLN A 5 25.80 -13.46 -4.18
C GLN A 5 26.02 -13.56 -5.70
N ARG A 6 24.94 -13.70 -6.47
CA ARG A 6 24.98 -13.78 -7.93
C ARG A 6 24.57 -12.44 -8.56
N ASP A 7 24.87 -12.25 -9.82
CA ASP A 7 24.57 -11.00 -10.52
C ASP A 7 23.06 -10.79 -10.74
N ARG A 8 22.33 -11.88 -10.87
CA ARG A 8 20.85 -11.88 -10.97
C ARG A 8 20.27 -12.94 -10.05
N ASP A 9 19.08 -12.65 -9.54
CA ASP A 9 18.20 -13.60 -8.90
C ASP A 9 17.09 -14.03 -9.87
N TYR A 10 16.10 -14.79 -9.40
CA TYR A 10 15.08 -15.34 -10.27
C TYR A 10 13.66 -14.99 -9.82
N ILE A 11 12.80 -14.89 -10.83
CA ILE A 11 11.34 -14.99 -10.70
C ILE A 11 10.98 -16.38 -11.18
N ALA A 12 10.14 -17.11 -10.44
CA ALA A 12 9.64 -18.41 -10.87
C ALA A 12 8.36 -18.26 -11.69
N ALA A 13 8.37 -18.78 -12.91
CA ALA A 13 7.17 -18.98 -13.72
C ALA A 13 6.66 -20.40 -13.51
N VAL A 14 5.46 -20.55 -12.94
CA VAL A 14 4.88 -21.84 -12.56
C VAL A 14 3.67 -22.17 -13.44
N ASP A 15 3.67 -23.32 -14.08
CA ASP A 15 2.48 -23.88 -14.76
C ASP A 15 1.60 -24.59 -13.73
N TRP A 16 0.71 -23.84 -13.10
CA TRP A 16 -0.18 -24.36 -12.07
C TRP A 16 -1.20 -25.39 -12.61
N ARG A 17 -1.63 -25.28 -13.89
CA ARG A 17 -2.50 -26.27 -14.53
C ARG A 17 -1.81 -27.61 -14.67
N LYS A 18 -0.56 -27.58 -15.08
CA LYS A 18 0.28 -28.79 -15.10
C LYS A 18 0.48 -29.38 -13.70
N ALA A 19 0.63 -28.54 -12.70
CA ALA A 19 0.69 -29.00 -11.31
C ALA A 19 -0.57 -29.75 -10.89
N GLU A 20 -1.76 -29.22 -11.21
CA GLU A 20 -3.04 -29.87 -10.95
C GLU A 20 -3.18 -31.21 -11.69
N GLU A 21 -2.80 -31.26 -12.97
CA GLU A 21 -2.81 -32.49 -13.75
C GLU A 21 -1.92 -33.58 -13.16
N LEU A 22 -0.70 -33.19 -12.74
CA LEU A 22 0.24 -34.12 -12.09
C LEU A 22 -0.32 -34.62 -10.75
N ALA A 23 -0.89 -33.73 -9.95
CA ALA A 23 -1.51 -34.09 -8.68
C ALA A 23 -2.69 -35.06 -8.87
N ALA A 24 -3.52 -34.84 -9.91
CA ALA A 24 -4.64 -35.72 -10.25
C ALA A 24 -4.18 -37.13 -10.72
N LYS A 25 -3.02 -37.20 -11.37
CA LYS A 25 -2.39 -38.47 -11.77
C LYS A 25 -1.70 -39.23 -10.61
N GLY A 26 -1.74 -38.67 -9.40
CA GLY A 26 -1.11 -39.24 -8.23
C GLY A 26 0.36 -38.89 -8.04
N GLU A 27 0.95 -38.06 -8.92
CA GLU A 27 2.31 -37.61 -8.78
C GLU A 27 2.51 -36.75 -7.52
N GLY A 28 3.74 -36.72 -7.01
CA GLY A 28 4.12 -35.96 -5.83
C GLY A 28 4.33 -36.82 -4.59
N THR A 29 4.96 -36.21 -3.59
CA THR A 29 5.28 -36.85 -2.30
C THR A 29 4.50 -36.16 -1.19
N MET A 30 3.97 -36.92 -0.26
CA MET A 30 3.30 -36.34 0.93
C MET A 30 4.36 -35.89 1.92
N ILE A 31 4.33 -34.59 2.25
CA ILE A 31 5.19 -33.94 3.24
C ILE A 31 4.31 -33.16 4.20
N GLY A 32 4.30 -33.52 5.50
CA GLY A 32 3.50 -32.83 6.50
C GLY A 32 1.98 -32.81 6.19
N GLY A 33 1.46 -33.82 5.51
CA GLY A 33 0.05 -33.87 5.12
C GLY A 33 -0.29 -33.12 3.82
N VAL A 34 0.69 -32.47 3.17
CA VAL A 34 0.53 -31.76 1.90
C VAL A 34 1.21 -32.54 0.77
N LYS A 35 0.54 -32.66 -0.38
CA LYS A 35 1.14 -33.25 -1.58
C LYS A 35 2.06 -32.23 -2.26
N VAL A 36 3.34 -32.54 -2.31
CA VAL A 36 4.39 -31.71 -2.92
C VAL A 36 4.84 -32.33 -4.24
N ILE A 37 4.80 -31.55 -5.32
CA ILE A 37 5.28 -31.95 -6.64
C ILE A 37 6.65 -31.32 -6.84
N ASP A 38 7.66 -32.19 -7.06
CA ASP A 38 9.05 -31.79 -7.28
C ASP A 38 9.23 -31.25 -8.72
N PRO A 39 9.52 -29.96 -8.94
CA PRO A 39 9.67 -29.41 -10.28
C PRO A 39 10.88 -29.95 -11.01
N ALA A 40 11.93 -30.37 -10.31
CA ALA A 40 13.12 -30.96 -10.92
C ALA A 40 12.82 -32.30 -11.60
N LYS A 41 11.86 -33.05 -11.06
CA LYS A 41 11.39 -34.34 -11.63
C LYS A 41 10.30 -34.18 -12.68
N ASN A 42 9.71 -32.99 -12.77
CA ASN A 42 8.60 -32.68 -13.67
C ASN A 42 8.97 -31.50 -14.61
N PRO A 43 9.83 -31.72 -15.63
CA PRO A 43 10.27 -30.66 -16.53
C PRO A 43 9.11 -29.90 -17.16
N GLY A 44 9.22 -28.59 -17.20
CA GLY A 44 8.17 -27.70 -17.71
C GLY A 44 7.09 -27.31 -16.70
N LEU A 45 7.24 -27.72 -15.43
CA LEU A 45 6.39 -27.25 -14.34
C LEU A 45 6.82 -25.87 -13.84
N VAL A 46 8.12 -25.65 -13.74
CA VAL A 46 8.71 -24.38 -13.29
C VAL A 46 9.83 -23.98 -14.22
N TYR A 47 9.94 -22.67 -14.46
CA TYR A 47 11.06 -22.04 -15.14
C TYR A 47 11.55 -20.85 -14.32
N PHE A 48 12.85 -20.63 -14.29
CA PHE A 48 13.44 -19.45 -13.69
C PHE A 48 13.67 -18.35 -14.74
N MET A 49 13.14 -17.17 -14.45
CA MET A 49 13.34 -15.95 -15.20
C MET A 49 14.37 -15.09 -14.46
N PRO A 50 15.58 -14.89 -14.99
CA PRO A 50 16.55 -14.01 -14.32
C PRO A 50 16.01 -12.60 -14.16
N CYS A 51 16.18 -12.03 -12.97
CA CYS A 51 15.73 -10.69 -12.61
C CYS A 51 16.84 -9.93 -11.91
N GLY A 52 16.60 -8.65 -11.60
CA GLY A 52 17.50 -7.85 -10.78
C GLY A 52 17.73 -8.44 -9.39
N LYS A 53 18.83 -8.08 -8.75
CA LYS A 53 19.20 -8.59 -7.41
C LYS A 53 18.09 -8.33 -6.38
N SER A 54 17.80 -9.35 -5.55
CA SER A 54 16.79 -9.32 -4.51
C SER A 54 15.42 -8.92 -5.08
N PRO A 55 14.85 -9.70 -6.00
CA PRO A 55 13.51 -9.41 -6.53
C PRO A 55 12.50 -9.42 -5.39
N HIS A 56 11.56 -8.48 -5.41
CA HIS A 56 10.57 -8.34 -4.35
C HIS A 56 9.15 -8.36 -4.91
N GLY A 57 8.81 -7.47 -5.84
CA GLY A 57 7.53 -7.44 -6.51
C GLY A 57 7.57 -8.10 -7.88
N VAL A 58 6.47 -8.77 -8.23
CA VAL A 58 6.21 -9.30 -9.56
C VAL A 58 4.77 -8.97 -9.92
N ASP A 59 4.59 -8.07 -10.87
CA ASP A 59 3.30 -7.49 -11.21
C ASP A 59 3.02 -7.72 -12.70
N VAL A 60 1.75 -7.88 -13.08
CA VAL A 60 1.36 -8.15 -14.47
C VAL A 60 0.64 -6.94 -15.03
N SER A 61 1.05 -6.47 -16.21
CA SER A 61 0.39 -5.35 -16.88
C SER A 61 -1.09 -5.66 -17.19
N PRO A 62 -1.98 -4.65 -17.21
CA PRO A 62 -3.43 -4.84 -17.39
C PRO A 62 -3.80 -5.63 -18.64
N ASP A 63 -3.02 -5.49 -19.71
CA ASP A 63 -3.20 -6.22 -20.96
C ASP A 63 -2.61 -7.64 -20.95
N GLY A 64 -1.99 -8.05 -19.84
CA GLY A 64 -1.33 -9.34 -19.68
C GLY A 64 -0.06 -9.52 -20.51
N LYS A 65 0.41 -8.47 -21.18
CA LYS A 65 1.53 -8.53 -22.10
C LYS A 65 2.89 -8.56 -21.41
N TYR A 66 2.98 -7.90 -20.28
CA TYR A 66 4.23 -7.75 -19.55
C TYR A 66 4.14 -8.30 -18.12
N VAL A 67 5.21 -8.95 -17.69
CA VAL A 67 5.51 -9.24 -16.30
C VAL A 67 6.58 -8.25 -15.86
N ILE A 68 6.32 -7.50 -14.80
CA ILE A 68 7.22 -6.48 -14.27
C ILE A 68 7.90 -7.04 -13.03
N GLY A 69 9.23 -7.17 -13.08
CA GLY A 69 10.01 -7.69 -11.97
C GLY A 69 10.90 -6.60 -11.37
N SER A 70 10.79 -6.39 -10.07
CA SER A 70 11.52 -5.35 -9.35
C SER A 70 12.68 -5.92 -8.54
N GLY A 71 13.92 -5.61 -8.91
CA GLY A 71 15.13 -6.00 -8.20
C GLY A 71 15.51 -4.93 -7.16
N LYS A 72 15.19 -5.14 -5.89
CA LYS A 72 15.40 -4.18 -4.79
C LYS A 72 16.79 -3.58 -4.69
N LEU A 73 17.82 -4.35 -5.02
CA LEU A 73 19.23 -3.92 -4.94
C LEU A 73 19.79 -3.40 -6.27
N GLN A 74 18.93 -3.17 -7.25
CA GLN A 74 19.27 -2.51 -8.52
C GLN A 74 18.32 -1.33 -8.74
N GLY A 75 18.81 -0.30 -9.43
CA GLY A 75 18.02 0.91 -9.70
C GLY A 75 17.05 0.78 -10.86
N VAL A 76 16.66 -0.45 -11.22
CA VAL A 76 15.81 -0.73 -12.38
C VAL A 76 14.71 -1.72 -12.03
N THR A 77 13.57 -1.58 -12.72
CA THR A 77 12.58 -2.64 -12.83
C THR A 77 12.62 -3.22 -14.24
N THR A 78 12.44 -4.54 -14.37
CA THR A 78 12.55 -5.24 -15.66
C THR A 78 11.16 -5.56 -16.19
N ALA A 79 10.90 -5.18 -17.43
CA ALA A 79 9.71 -5.58 -18.18
C ALA A 79 10.03 -6.82 -19.02
N PHE A 80 9.41 -7.94 -18.66
CA PHE A 80 9.47 -9.19 -19.41
C PHE A 80 8.26 -9.28 -20.34
N ASN A 81 8.49 -9.50 -21.62
CA ASN A 81 7.43 -9.73 -22.57
C ASN A 81 6.94 -11.18 -22.47
N TRP A 82 5.66 -11.37 -22.10
CA TRP A 82 5.13 -12.70 -21.82
C TRP A 82 5.12 -13.63 -23.03
N GLU A 83 4.91 -13.10 -24.23
CA GLU A 83 5.01 -13.89 -25.46
C GLU A 83 6.45 -14.38 -25.74
N LYS A 84 7.43 -13.51 -25.49
CA LYS A 84 8.85 -13.89 -25.56
C LYS A 84 9.20 -14.95 -24.52
N VAL A 85 8.70 -14.81 -23.30
CA VAL A 85 8.87 -15.81 -22.22
C VAL A 85 8.32 -17.16 -22.66
N GLN A 86 7.09 -17.20 -23.13
CA GLN A 86 6.48 -18.45 -23.62
C GLN A 86 7.24 -19.04 -24.82
N THR A 87 7.74 -18.20 -25.70
CA THR A 87 8.52 -18.64 -26.86
C THR A 87 9.86 -19.22 -26.44
N ALA A 88 10.56 -18.58 -25.51
CA ALA A 88 11.80 -19.09 -24.94
C ALA A 88 11.61 -20.45 -24.24
N MET A 89 10.49 -20.61 -23.52
CA MET A 89 10.12 -21.91 -22.92
C MET A 89 9.93 -23.00 -23.99
N ARG A 90 9.15 -22.72 -25.04
CA ARG A 90 8.91 -23.67 -26.14
C ARG A 90 10.17 -24.05 -26.88
N ASN A 91 11.03 -23.07 -27.16
CA ASN A 91 12.28 -23.25 -27.90
C ASN A 91 13.43 -23.77 -27.04
N LYS A 92 13.21 -23.92 -25.71
CA LYS A 92 14.23 -24.30 -24.73
C LYS A 92 15.46 -23.37 -24.78
N ASP A 93 15.17 -22.06 -24.88
CA ASP A 93 16.21 -21.02 -24.88
C ASP A 93 16.68 -20.76 -23.44
N PHE A 94 17.55 -21.65 -22.96
CA PHE A 94 18.04 -21.68 -21.61
C PHE A 94 19.53 -21.29 -21.53
N THR A 95 19.94 -20.71 -20.42
CA THR A 95 21.36 -20.48 -20.08
C THR A 95 21.95 -21.59 -19.22
N GLY A 96 21.13 -22.48 -18.70
CA GLY A 96 21.49 -23.57 -17.80
C GLY A 96 20.28 -23.97 -16.94
N ASP A 97 20.56 -24.58 -15.82
CA ASP A 97 19.57 -24.93 -14.80
C ASP A 97 20.10 -24.67 -13.39
N GLU A 98 19.20 -24.60 -12.44
CA GLU A 98 19.51 -24.63 -11.01
C GLU A 98 18.61 -25.67 -10.35
N ASP A 99 19.20 -26.65 -9.71
CA ASP A 99 18.53 -27.78 -9.09
C ASP A 99 17.57 -28.52 -10.07
N GLY A 100 17.95 -28.60 -11.35
CA GLY A 100 17.15 -29.25 -12.40
C GLY A 100 16.01 -28.38 -12.95
N ILE A 101 15.90 -27.14 -12.53
CA ILE A 101 14.91 -26.17 -13.03
C ILE A 101 15.56 -25.27 -14.09
N PRO A 102 15.04 -25.27 -15.33
CA PRO A 102 15.63 -24.49 -16.43
C PRO A 102 15.63 -22.98 -16.16
N ILE A 103 16.74 -22.32 -16.46
CA ILE A 103 16.91 -20.88 -16.40
C ILE A 103 16.76 -20.31 -17.81
N LEU A 104 15.73 -19.48 -18.03
CA LEU A 104 15.50 -18.79 -19.30
C LEU A 104 16.63 -17.79 -19.59
N LYS A 105 16.97 -17.63 -20.85
CA LYS A 105 17.96 -16.64 -21.26
C LYS A 105 17.41 -15.23 -21.13
N TYR A 106 18.03 -14.42 -20.29
CA TYR A 106 17.55 -13.08 -19.92
C TYR A 106 17.26 -12.18 -21.13
N GLU A 107 18.19 -12.09 -22.08
CA GLU A 107 18.07 -11.24 -23.23
C GLU A 107 16.97 -11.68 -24.23
N SER A 108 16.55 -12.94 -24.15
CA SER A 108 15.46 -13.47 -24.99
C SER A 108 14.07 -13.14 -24.47
N ILE A 109 13.95 -12.82 -23.17
CA ILE A 109 12.64 -12.63 -22.51
C ILE A 109 12.39 -11.16 -22.12
N LYS A 110 13.44 -10.37 -22.00
CA LYS A 110 13.38 -8.97 -21.61
C LYS A 110 12.96 -8.07 -22.78
N ASP A 111 12.08 -7.09 -22.52
CA ASP A 111 11.85 -5.95 -23.41
C ASP A 111 12.63 -4.71 -22.95
N ALA A 112 12.62 -4.43 -21.65
CA ALA A 112 13.30 -3.25 -21.12
C ALA A 112 13.75 -3.41 -19.67
N GLU A 113 14.74 -2.61 -19.30
CA GLU A 113 15.10 -2.25 -17.93
C GLU A 113 14.76 -0.76 -17.75
N VAL A 114 13.80 -0.47 -16.87
CA VAL A 114 13.33 0.90 -16.63
C VAL A 114 14.08 1.48 -15.44
N PRO A 115 14.86 2.57 -15.59
CA PRO A 115 15.70 3.13 -14.53
C PRO A 115 14.87 3.95 -13.54
N VAL A 116 14.03 3.29 -12.77
CA VAL A 116 13.07 3.91 -11.86
C VAL A 116 13.72 4.54 -10.63
N GLY A 117 14.88 4.06 -10.18
CA GLY A 117 15.57 4.49 -8.96
C GLY A 117 15.80 3.34 -7.99
N LEU A 118 16.41 3.62 -6.83
CA LEU A 118 16.89 2.60 -5.90
C LEU A 118 15.77 1.99 -5.04
N GLY A 119 15.83 0.68 -4.93
CA GLY A 119 14.93 -0.09 -4.10
C GLY A 119 13.54 -0.32 -4.70
N PRO A 120 13.39 -0.61 -6.01
CA PRO A 120 12.09 -0.91 -6.58
C PRO A 120 11.50 -2.18 -5.96
N LEU A 121 10.22 -2.11 -5.51
CA LEU A 121 9.54 -3.24 -4.88
C LEU A 121 8.31 -3.69 -5.67
N HIS A 122 7.22 -2.92 -5.63
CA HIS A 122 5.94 -3.26 -6.23
C HIS A 122 5.52 -2.25 -7.28
N THR A 123 4.75 -2.70 -8.26
CA THR A 123 4.23 -1.87 -9.34
C THR A 123 2.71 -1.99 -9.40
N GLN A 124 2.01 -0.86 -9.45
CA GLN A 124 0.58 -0.74 -9.72
C GLN A 124 0.38 -0.05 -11.06
N PHE A 125 -0.80 -0.21 -11.64
CA PHE A 125 -1.10 0.36 -12.95
C PHE A 125 -2.26 1.35 -12.89
N GLY A 126 -2.22 2.36 -13.75
CA GLY A 126 -3.30 3.31 -13.96
C GLY A 126 -4.07 3.06 -15.26
N PRO A 127 -5.25 3.71 -15.40
CA PRO A 127 -6.10 3.54 -16.57
C PRO A 127 -5.52 4.16 -17.85
N ASP A 128 -4.50 4.98 -17.73
CA ASP A 128 -3.84 5.76 -18.79
C ASP A 128 -2.60 5.09 -19.38
N GLY A 129 -2.33 3.83 -18.97
CA GLY A 129 -1.17 3.05 -19.39
C GLY A 129 0.14 3.48 -18.71
N TYR A 130 0.05 4.19 -17.59
CA TYR A 130 1.18 4.41 -16.69
C TYR A 130 1.29 3.30 -15.65
N ALA A 131 2.51 3.06 -15.26
CA ALA A 131 2.89 2.19 -14.16
C ALA A 131 3.52 3.02 -13.04
N TYR A 132 3.30 2.61 -11.81
CA TYR A 132 3.75 3.29 -10.59
C TYR A 132 4.53 2.29 -9.75
N THR A 133 5.82 2.55 -9.55
CA THR A 133 6.69 1.64 -8.80
C THR A 133 7.16 2.27 -7.50
N SER A 134 6.98 1.56 -6.39
CA SER A 134 7.50 1.99 -5.09
C SER A 134 9.01 1.79 -5.01
N LEU A 135 9.71 2.79 -4.46
CA LEU A 135 11.17 2.82 -4.32
C LEU A 135 11.53 2.87 -2.83
N PHE A 136 11.81 1.73 -2.26
CA PHE A 136 12.05 1.58 -0.81
C PHE A 136 13.28 2.37 -0.33
N VAL A 137 14.38 2.34 -1.09
CA VAL A 137 15.62 3.02 -0.72
C VAL A 137 15.52 4.52 -0.99
N ASP A 138 15.03 4.91 -2.16
CA ASP A 138 14.85 6.33 -2.53
C ASP A 138 13.70 6.99 -1.77
N SER A 139 12.84 6.21 -1.08
CA SER A 139 11.63 6.73 -0.42
C SER A 139 10.78 7.58 -1.37
N ALA A 140 10.38 6.99 -2.49
CA ALA A 140 9.64 7.67 -3.55
C ALA A 140 8.71 6.70 -4.30
N ILE A 141 7.79 7.24 -5.09
CA ILE A 141 7.08 6.50 -6.14
C ILE A 141 7.54 7.06 -7.49
N ALA A 142 7.92 6.17 -8.40
CA ALA A 142 8.21 6.52 -9.77
C ALA A 142 7.02 6.22 -10.68
N LYS A 143 6.62 7.21 -11.49
CA LYS A 143 5.63 7.07 -12.58
C LYS A 143 6.37 6.89 -13.90
N TRP A 144 6.02 5.87 -14.65
CA TRP A 144 6.64 5.57 -15.93
C TRP A 144 5.64 4.99 -16.92
N LYS A 145 5.95 5.09 -18.22
CA LYS A 145 5.01 4.71 -19.29
C LYS A 145 5.28 3.31 -19.83
N LEU A 146 4.24 2.45 -19.86
CA LEU A 146 4.32 1.15 -20.52
C LEU A 146 4.57 1.29 -22.01
N GLY A 147 5.48 0.49 -22.55
CA GLY A 147 5.82 0.44 -23.97
C GLY A 147 6.88 1.43 -24.42
N THR A 148 6.91 2.65 -23.89
CA THR A 148 8.03 3.61 -24.11
C THR A 148 9.11 3.49 -23.07
N TRP A 149 8.77 2.98 -21.89
CA TRP A 149 9.68 2.73 -20.77
C TRP A 149 10.30 4.00 -20.15
N GLU A 150 9.67 5.13 -20.41
CA GLU A 150 10.13 6.43 -19.94
C GLU A 150 9.62 6.69 -18.52
N VAL A 151 10.51 7.10 -17.62
CA VAL A 151 10.15 7.62 -16.30
C VAL A 151 9.78 9.08 -16.48
N VAL A 152 8.52 9.43 -16.18
CA VAL A 152 7.95 10.77 -16.43
C VAL A 152 7.88 11.61 -15.16
N ASP A 153 7.78 10.98 -13.98
CA ASP A 153 7.70 11.71 -12.72
C ASP A 153 8.15 10.86 -11.53
N LYS A 154 8.50 11.53 -10.42
CA LYS A 154 8.74 10.91 -9.11
C LYS A 154 8.20 11.79 -8.01
N VAL A 155 7.47 11.20 -7.06
CA VAL A 155 6.99 11.87 -5.86
C VAL A 155 7.68 11.30 -4.62
N PRO A 156 8.26 12.16 -3.74
CA PRO A 156 8.89 11.69 -2.51
C PRO A 156 7.86 11.18 -1.51
N MET A 157 8.21 10.13 -0.80
CA MET A 157 7.43 9.49 0.26
C MET A 157 8.19 9.54 1.59
N SER A 158 7.56 9.20 2.71
CA SER A 158 8.15 9.41 4.04
C SER A 158 7.88 8.24 4.99
N TYR A 159 8.70 7.24 5.12
CA TYR A 159 9.91 6.85 4.43
C TYR A 159 9.87 5.34 4.12
N SER A 160 10.81 4.86 3.29
CA SER A 160 10.97 3.44 2.99
C SER A 160 9.65 2.80 2.57
N ILE A 161 9.02 3.39 1.56
CA ILE A 161 7.75 2.90 1.02
C ILE A 161 7.90 1.43 0.60
N GLY A 162 6.99 0.58 1.09
CA GLY A 162 6.89 -0.83 0.70
C GLY A 162 5.88 -1.01 -0.43
N HIS A 163 4.68 -1.48 -0.07
CA HIS A 163 3.59 -1.62 -1.03
C HIS A 163 2.97 -0.27 -1.39
N LEU A 164 2.31 -0.28 -2.53
CA LEU A 164 1.43 0.79 -2.98
C LEU A 164 0.19 0.15 -3.59
N THR A 165 -0.91 0.89 -3.64
CA THR A 165 -2.16 0.41 -4.23
C THR A 165 -2.91 1.54 -4.93
N SER A 166 -3.53 1.22 -6.05
CA SER A 166 -4.56 2.04 -6.69
C SER A 166 -5.83 1.20 -6.90
N ALA A 167 -6.96 1.87 -7.15
CA ALA A 167 -8.19 1.13 -7.39
C ALA A 167 -8.08 0.30 -8.67
N GLU A 168 -8.33 -1.02 -8.53
CA GLU A 168 -8.23 -2.01 -9.61
C GLU A 168 -6.83 -2.07 -10.27
N GLY A 169 -5.79 -1.58 -9.60
CA GLY A 169 -4.44 -1.44 -10.15
C GLY A 169 -3.72 -2.74 -10.49
N ASP A 170 -4.19 -3.87 -9.97
CA ASP A 170 -3.70 -5.22 -10.26
C ASP A 170 -4.58 -5.98 -11.25
N THR A 171 -5.56 -5.30 -11.87
CA THR A 171 -6.55 -5.95 -12.72
C THR A 171 -6.38 -5.57 -14.20
N VAL A 172 -7.21 -6.18 -15.05
CA VAL A 172 -7.27 -5.85 -16.48
C VAL A 172 -7.91 -4.48 -16.77
N SER A 173 -8.51 -3.84 -15.75
CA SER A 173 -9.24 -2.58 -15.90
C SER A 173 -8.94 -1.64 -14.74
N PRO A 174 -7.69 -1.19 -14.57
CA PRO A 174 -7.36 -0.20 -13.56
C PRO A 174 -8.16 1.08 -13.79
N ASP A 175 -8.74 1.65 -12.73
CA ASP A 175 -9.55 2.86 -12.82
C ASP A 175 -9.23 3.87 -11.72
N GLY A 176 -8.12 3.68 -11.03
CA GLY A 176 -7.69 4.54 -9.94
C GLY A 176 -7.30 5.94 -10.38
N LYS A 177 -7.75 6.92 -9.60
CA LYS A 177 -7.28 8.32 -9.67
C LYS A 177 -6.33 8.63 -8.53
N TRP A 178 -6.24 7.72 -7.59
CA TRP A 178 -5.52 7.84 -6.35
C TRP A 178 -4.59 6.65 -6.17
N LEU A 179 -3.45 6.92 -5.61
CA LEU A 179 -2.48 5.92 -5.20
C LEU A 179 -2.23 6.07 -3.70
N VAL A 180 -2.27 4.99 -2.95
CA VAL A 180 -1.84 4.97 -1.55
C VAL A 180 -0.50 4.28 -1.47
N GLY A 181 0.51 4.98 -0.95
CA GLY A 181 1.82 4.43 -0.64
C GLY A 181 1.95 4.15 0.85
N LEU A 182 2.44 2.98 1.20
CA LEU A 182 2.60 2.51 2.58
C LEU A 182 4.05 2.71 3.03
N ASN A 183 4.27 3.66 3.93
CA ASN A 183 5.59 4.01 4.45
C ASN A 183 5.97 3.04 5.57
N LYS A 184 6.66 1.99 5.20
CA LYS A 184 6.90 0.82 6.05
C LYS A 184 7.85 1.08 7.21
N LEU A 185 8.78 2.02 7.07
CA LEU A 185 9.79 2.34 8.08
C LEU A 185 9.91 3.86 8.24
N SER A 186 8.85 4.50 8.71
CA SER A 186 8.83 5.95 8.98
C SER A 186 9.29 6.32 10.38
N HIS A 187 10.03 5.46 11.04
CA HIS A 187 10.60 5.70 12.37
C HIS A 187 11.31 7.04 12.47
N GLY A 188 11.05 7.74 13.53
CA GLY A 188 11.67 9.03 13.82
C GLY A 188 11.05 10.21 13.11
N ARG A 189 10.14 10.02 12.17
CA ARG A 189 9.43 11.11 11.50
C ARG A 189 8.53 11.89 12.45
N HIS A 190 7.94 11.20 13.42
CA HIS A 190 6.97 11.75 14.36
C HIS A 190 7.48 11.68 15.80
N LEU A 191 8.76 11.98 16.03
CA LEU A 191 9.43 11.88 17.34
C LEU A 191 8.73 12.63 18.47
N SER A 192 8.00 13.69 18.16
CA SER A 192 7.31 14.53 19.15
C SER A 192 5.96 13.98 19.64
N VAL A 193 5.42 12.94 19.01
CA VAL A 193 4.08 12.41 19.37
C VAL A 193 4.07 11.37 20.50
N GLY A 194 5.17 11.24 21.21
CA GLY A 194 5.26 10.37 22.39
C GLY A 194 6.02 9.07 22.17
N PRO A 195 5.85 8.05 23.03
CA PRO A 195 6.60 6.79 22.96
C PRO A 195 6.23 5.94 21.73
N SER A 196 5.05 6.11 21.21
CA SER A 196 4.60 5.54 19.95
C SER A 196 5.15 6.36 18.79
N GLN A 197 5.75 5.68 17.82
CA GLN A 197 6.20 6.30 16.58
C GLN A 197 5.38 5.68 15.43
N PRO A 198 4.16 6.17 15.19
CA PRO A 198 3.28 5.57 14.22
C PRO A 198 3.87 5.68 12.82
N GLU A 199 3.73 4.60 12.08
CA GLU A 199 4.00 4.61 10.66
C GLU A 199 2.92 5.42 9.92
N SER A 200 3.11 5.63 8.64
CA SER A 200 2.14 6.41 7.88
C SER A 200 1.87 5.80 6.51
N SER A 201 0.73 6.21 5.96
CA SER A 201 0.41 6.02 4.56
C SER A 201 0.16 7.38 3.92
N GLN A 202 0.44 7.49 2.65
CA GLN A 202 0.32 8.74 1.92
C GLN A 202 -0.55 8.57 0.69
N LEU A 203 -1.52 9.48 0.54
CA LEU A 203 -2.40 9.55 -0.61
C LEU A 203 -1.79 10.46 -1.68
N VAL A 204 -1.69 9.94 -2.90
CA VAL A 204 -1.12 10.63 -4.05
C VAL A 204 -2.18 10.73 -5.15
N ASP A 205 -2.40 11.94 -5.65
CA ASP A 205 -3.20 12.19 -6.85
C ASP A 205 -2.37 11.85 -8.10
N ILE A 206 -2.90 10.97 -8.95
CA ILE A 206 -2.26 10.50 -10.17
C ILE A 206 -3.02 10.90 -11.45
N THR A 207 -3.98 11.81 -11.33
CA THR A 207 -4.82 12.25 -12.46
C THR A 207 -4.08 13.10 -13.48
N GLU A 208 -3.03 13.80 -13.04
CA GLU A 208 -2.19 14.66 -13.89
C GLU A 208 -0.88 13.96 -14.27
N GLU A 209 -0.14 14.56 -15.19
CA GLU A 209 1.18 14.06 -15.58
C GLU A 209 2.11 14.00 -14.37
N LYS A 210 2.13 15.07 -13.56
CA LYS A 210 2.86 15.11 -12.29
C LYS A 210 2.00 14.64 -11.15
N MET A 211 2.52 13.71 -10.39
CA MET A 211 1.90 13.21 -9.18
C MET A 211 1.92 14.27 -8.07
N LYS A 212 0.85 14.31 -7.27
CA LYS A 212 0.73 15.26 -6.17
C LYS A 212 0.43 14.54 -4.86
N LEU A 213 1.28 14.70 -3.87
CA LEU A 213 0.98 14.27 -2.50
C LEU A 213 -0.17 15.12 -1.94
N VAL A 214 -1.23 14.47 -1.50
CA VAL A 214 -2.48 15.12 -1.05
C VAL A 214 -2.67 14.99 0.45
N LEU A 215 -2.40 13.80 1.00
CA LEU A 215 -2.66 13.51 2.40
C LEU A 215 -1.59 12.57 2.94
N ASP A 216 -1.24 12.80 4.19
CA ASP A 216 -0.42 11.92 5.00
C ASP A 216 -1.21 11.54 6.25
N PHE A 217 -1.36 10.27 6.53
CA PHE A 217 -2.16 9.79 7.65
C PHE A 217 -1.47 8.63 8.36
N PHE A 218 -1.67 8.57 9.66
CA PHE A 218 -1.09 7.56 10.50
C PHE A 218 -1.73 6.19 10.29
N THR A 219 -0.92 5.16 10.43
CA THR A 219 -1.34 3.76 10.37
C THR A 219 -0.71 2.97 11.50
N GLU A 220 -1.18 1.76 11.69
CA GLU A 220 -0.50 0.79 12.54
C GLU A 220 0.96 0.56 12.08
N PRO A 221 1.85 0.14 12.98
CA PRO A 221 3.23 -0.15 12.63
C PRO A 221 3.39 -1.13 11.48
N GLU A 222 4.37 -0.87 10.62
CA GLU A 222 4.70 -1.65 9.43
C GLU A 222 3.51 -1.87 8.47
N PRO A 223 2.83 -0.82 7.99
CA PRO A 223 1.76 -1.00 7.02
C PRO A 223 2.29 -1.76 5.81
N HIS A 224 1.70 -2.93 5.54
CA HIS A 224 2.27 -3.85 4.56
C HIS A 224 1.42 -3.94 3.30
N TYR A 225 0.10 -3.93 3.45
CA TYR A 225 -0.80 -4.04 2.32
C TYR A 225 -2.05 -3.17 2.54
N ALA A 226 -2.58 -2.64 1.45
CA ALA A 226 -3.84 -1.91 1.44
C ALA A 226 -4.63 -2.21 0.16
N GLN A 227 -5.92 -1.95 0.20
CA GLN A 227 -6.79 -2.00 -0.97
C GLN A 227 -7.65 -0.75 -1.04
N ILE A 228 -7.88 -0.26 -2.25
CA ILE A 228 -8.83 0.80 -2.54
C ILE A 228 -10.05 0.16 -3.20
N ILE A 229 -11.21 0.32 -2.56
CA ILE A 229 -12.46 -0.25 -3.04
C ILE A 229 -13.46 0.89 -3.19
N LYS A 230 -14.22 0.91 -4.29
CA LYS A 230 -15.28 1.89 -4.50
C LYS A 230 -16.35 1.76 -3.43
N ALA A 231 -16.79 2.88 -2.87
CA ALA A 231 -17.75 2.91 -1.75
C ALA A 231 -19.08 2.22 -2.07
N ASP A 232 -19.51 2.24 -3.34
CA ASP A 232 -20.74 1.57 -3.78
C ASP A 232 -20.64 0.04 -3.85
N LYS A 233 -19.40 -0.51 -3.78
CA LYS A 233 -19.15 -1.96 -3.77
C LYS A 233 -19.03 -2.56 -2.38
N VAL A 234 -18.99 -1.74 -1.34
CA VAL A 234 -18.84 -2.19 0.05
C VAL A 234 -20.01 -1.71 0.92
N LYS A 235 -20.37 -2.55 1.88
CA LYS A 235 -21.25 -2.17 2.98
C LYS A 235 -20.44 -2.31 4.27
N PRO A 236 -19.88 -1.21 4.80
CA PRO A 236 -19.16 -1.24 6.06
C PRO A 236 -20.08 -1.73 7.18
N ILE A 237 -19.55 -2.49 8.11
CA ILE A 237 -20.26 -2.84 9.33
C ILE A 237 -20.17 -1.64 10.26
N GLU A 238 -21.32 -1.08 10.64
CA GLU A 238 -21.42 -0.06 11.67
C GLU A 238 -21.56 -0.77 13.02
N VAL A 239 -20.48 -0.79 13.81
CA VAL A 239 -20.48 -1.37 15.16
C VAL A 239 -21.14 -0.41 16.14
N TYR A 240 -20.92 0.89 15.96
CA TYR A 240 -21.45 1.97 16.75
C TYR A 240 -22.28 2.91 15.85
N PRO A 241 -23.56 2.59 15.63
CA PRO A 241 -24.42 3.40 14.76
C PRO A 241 -24.57 4.81 15.30
N LYS A 242 -24.45 5.79 14.42
CA LYS A 242 -24.56 7.22 14.82
C LYS A 242 -25.90 7.56 15.47
N GLU A 243 -26.97 6.82 15.14
CA GLU A 243 -28.30 6.97 15.68
C GLU A 243 -28.40 6.62 17.17
N GLU A 244 -27.45 5.86 17.70
CA GLU A 244 -27.38 5.50 19.11
C GLU A 244 -26.79 6.64 19.96
N ASN A 245 -25.94 7.47 19.38
CA ASN A 245 -25.42 8.65 20.05
C ASN A 245 -26.43 9.78 20.06
N LYS A 246 -27.03 10.05 21.22
CA LYS A 246 -28.03 11.10 21.41
C LYS A 246 -27.46 12.44 21.90
N HIS A 247 -26.14 12.58 21.91
CA HIS A 247 -25.50 13.82 22.38
C HIS A 247 -25.82 14.99 21.42
N PRO A 248 -26.24 16.18 21.91
CA PRO A 248 -26.72 17.27 21.05
C PRO A 248 -25.62 17.88 20.15
N HIS A 249 -24.37 17.66 20.49
CA HIS A 249 -23.22 18.16 19.73
C HIS A 249 -22.45 17.05 19.00
N ALA A 250 -22.98 15.81 18.94
CA ALA A 250 -22.36 14.73 18.18
C ALA A 250 -22.27 15.10 16.69
N ILE A 251 -21.11 14.80 16.10
CA ILE A 251 -20.89 14.97 14.65
C ILE A 251 -20.20 13.71 14.11
N TRP A 252 -20.47 13.38 12.84
CA TRP A 252 -19.99 12.16 12.19
C TRP A 252 -19.28 12.42 10.86
N ASP A 253 -19.25 13.68 10.43
CA ASP A 253 -18.61 14.09 9.19
C ASP A 253 -17.66 15.25 9.50
N VAL A 254 -16.47 15.18 8.92
CA VAL A 254 -15.39 16.18 9.08
C VAL A 254 -15.87 17.60 8.71
N LYS A 255 -16.78 17.71 7.75
CA LYS A 255 -17.34 19.02 7.35
C LYS A 255 -18.15 19.72 8.45
N ASP A 256 -18.64 18.97 9.45
CA ASP A 256 -19.41 19.47 10.57
C ASP A 256 -18.53 19.85 11.77
N ALA A 257 -17.23 19.56 11.67
CA ALA A 257 -16.23 19.92 12.68
C ALA A 257 -15.82 21.38 12.56
N GLY A 258 -15.51 21.99 13.68
CA GLY A 258 -15.06 23.39 13.72
C GLY A 258 -15.57 24.16 14.92
N ALA A 259 -15.15 25.41 15.01
CA ALA A 259 -15.51 26.33 16.08
C ALA A 259 -16.63 27.29 15.64
N THR A 260 -17.63 27.48 16.47
CA THR A 260 -18.69 28.47 16.30
C THR A 260 -18.70 29.40 17.52
N ARG A 261 -18.88 30.70 17.27
CA ARG A 261 -18.84 31.75 18.31
C ARG A 261 -20.18 32.47 18.41
N ASN A 262 -20.62 32.67 19.64
CA ASN A 262 -21.75 33.52 19.96
C ASN A 262 -21.37 34.41 21.16
N GLY A 263 -21.02 35.67 20.90
CA GLY A 263 -20.45 36.56 21.90
C GLY A 263 -19.10 36.02 22.43
N ASN A 264 -19.01 35.82 23.73
CA ASN A 264 -17.86 35.21 24.39
C ASN A 264 -18.01 33.67 24.56
N LYS A 265 -19.04 33.07 24.03
CA LYS A 265 -19.22 31.60 24.05
C LYS A 265 -18.72 30.99 22.75
N VAL A 266 -17.81 30.03 22.88
CA VAL A 266 -17.24 29.31 21.73
C VAL A 266 -17.56 27.82 21.89
N LEU A 267 -18.26 27.26 20.90
CA LEU A 267 -18.49 25.83 20.80
C LEU A 267 -17.55 25.26 19.74
N VAL A 268 -16.70 24.33 20.14
CA VAL A 268 -15.81 23.58 19.24
C VAL A 268 -16.32 22.15 19.12
N LYS A 269 -16.78 21.78 17.94
CA LYS A 269 -17.12 20.38 17.64
C LYS A 269 -15.95 19.70 17.00
N MET A 270 -15.53 18.57 17.57
CA MET A 270 -14.35 17.82 17.13
C MET A 270 -14.70 16.36 16.85
N ILE A 271 -14.01 15.79 15.89
CA ILE A 271 -13.97 14.35 15.65
C ILE A 271 -12.64 13.83 16.15
N ALA A 272 -12.66 12.71 16.85
CA ALA A 272 -11.52 11.88 17.16
C ALA A 272 -11.62 10.59 16.35
N VAL A 273 -10.59 10.28 15.59
CA VAL A 273 -10.48 9.04 14.81
C VAL A 273 -9.02 8.73 14.57
N ARG A 274 -8.63 7.48 14.70
CA ARG A 274 -7.23 7.06 14.63
C ARG A 274 -6.37 7.91 15.59
N SER A 275 -5.27 8.41 15.14
CA SER A 275 -4.38 9.26 15.95
C SER A 275 -4.57 10.75 15.67
N THR A 276 -5.77 11.18 15.30
CA THR A 276 -6.04 12.57 14.91
C THR A 276 -7.29 13.14 15.54
N PHE A 277 -7.26 14.48 15.72
CA PHE A 277 -8.44 15.29 16.00
C PHE A 277 -8.73 16.21 14.81
N THR A 278 -10.01 16.42 14.50
CA THR A 278 -10.41 17.40 13.50
C THR A 278 -11.47 18.33 14.12
N PRO A 279 -11.28 19.69 14.10
CA PRO A 279 -10.16 20.40 13.53
C PRO A 279 -8.88 20.23 14.36
N THR A 280 -7.72 20.39 13.70
CA THR A 280 -6.40 20.43 14.36
C THR A 280 -6.15 21.78 15.05
N ASP A 281 -6.76 22.84 14.53
CA ASP A 281 -6.55 24.22 14.97
C ASP A 281 -7.89 24.94 15.10
N PHE A 282 -8.03 25.72 16.16
CA PHE A 282 -9.13 26.68 16.34
C PHE A 282 -8.66 27.84 17.21
N GLU A 283 -9.33 28.98 17.08
CA GLU A 283 -8.97 30.21 17.81
C GLU A 283 -9.99 30.56 18.87
N VAL A 284 -9.49 30.90 20.05
CA VAL A 284 -10.26 31.45 21.18
C VAL A 284 -9.58 32.73 21.70
N LYS A 285 -10.30 33.52 22.48
CA LYS A 285 -9.80 34.76 23.09
C LYS A 285 -9.79 34.62 24.60
N ASP A 286 -8.92 35.39 25.22
CA ASP A 286 -8.94 35.51 26.68
C ASP A 286 -10.32 36.01 27.16
N GLY A 287 -10.90 35.31 28.15
CA GLY A 287 -12.26 35.55 28.66
C GLY A 287 -13.40 34.89 27.87
N ASP A 288 -13.10 34.05 26.88
CA ASP A 288 -14.12 33.21 26.29
C ASP A 288 -14.51 32.05 27.20
N GLU A 289 -15.80 31.70 27.21
CA GLU A 289 -16.30 30.44 27.73
C GLU A 289 -16.26 29.40 26.59
N VAL A 290 -15.33 28.46 26.68
CA VAL A 290 -15.07 27.48 25.63
C VAL A 290 -15.72 26.16 25.95
N THR A 291 -16.58 25.68 25.08
CA THR A 291 -17.15 24.33 25.14
C THR A 291 -16.56 23.49 24.03
N ILE A 292 -15.85 22.43 24.37
CA ILE A 292 -15.35 21.44 23.42
C ILE A 292 -16.22 20.19 23.50
N ALA A 293 -16.78 19.78 22.38
CA ALA A 293 -17.52 18.53 22.20
C ALA A 293 -16.73 17.62 21.27
N VAL A 294 -16.23 16.49 21.78
CA VAL A 294 -15.46 15.53 20.99
C VAL A 294 -16.26 14.27 20.76
N THR A 295 -16.43 13.89 19.51
CA THR A 295 -17.07 12.64 19.08
C THR A 295 -16.00 11.66 18.63
N ASN A 296 -15.92 10.51 19.28
CA ASN A 296 -15.10 9.38 18.81
C ASN A 296 -15.93 8.61 17.77
N ILE A 297 -15.51 8.65 16.50
CA ILE A 297 -16.22 8.02 15.39
C ILE A 297 -15.65 6.65 15.00
N GLU A 298 -14.79 6.07 15.85
CA GLU A 298 -14.27 4.73 15.61
C GLU A 298 -15.37 3.68 15.53
N GLN A 299 -15.12 2.67 14.70
CA GLN A 299 -16.01 1.52 14.52
C GLN A 299 -15.37 0.22 15.02
N THR A 300 -14.22 0.33 15.69
CA THR A 300 -13.49 -0.79 16.29
C THR A 300 -13.75 -0.80 17.80
N THR A 301 -14.03 -1.94 18.37
CA THR A 301 -14.15 -2.11 19.82
C THR A 301 -12.83 -1.76 20.52
N ASP A 302 -12.93 -1.14 21.67
CA ASP A 302 -11.77 -0.75 22.53
C ASP A 302 -10.87 0.36 21.93
N GLU A 303 -11.25 1.03 20.86
CA GLU A 303 -10.51 2.15 20.30
C GLU A 303 -10.85 3.45 21.01
N LEU A 304 -10.28 3.62 22.21
CA LEU A 304 -10.50 4.79 23.06
C LEU A 304 -9.72 6.01 22.56
N HIS A 305 -10.33 7.20 22.67
CA HIS A 305 -9.61 8.46 22.47
C HIS A 305 -9.62 9.32 23.73
N GLY A 306 -8.49 9.96 24.02
CA GLY A 306 -8.33 10.86 25.15
C GLY A 306 -7.98 12.29 24.72
N LEU A 307 -8.67 13.29 25.28
CA LEU A 307 -8.32 14.70 25.16
C LEU A 307 -7.88 15.24 26.52
N GLY A 308 -6.64 15.73 26.62
CA GLY A 308 -6.10 16.38 27.79
C GLY A 308 -5.73 17.84 27.53
N ILE A 309 -6.11 18.75 28.44
CA ILE A 309 -5.66 20.13 28.46
C ILE A 309 -5.17 20.41 29.89
N LEU A 310 -3.86 20.26 30.08
CA LEU A 310 -3.25 20.21 31.43
C LEU A 310 -3.49 21.50 32.21
N ASP A 311 -3.33 22.66 31.59
CA ASP A 311 -3.46 23.97 32.25
C ASP A 311 -4.88 24.25 32.77
N TYR A 312 -5.88 23.54 32.24
CA TYR A 312 -7.28 23.61 32.70
C TYR A 312 -7.71 22.38 33.48
N ASN A 313 -6.78 21.46 33.79
CA ASN A 313 -7.07 20.20 34.47
C ASN A 313 -8.21 19.41 33.79
N ILE A 314 -8.22 19.40 32.47
CA ILE A 314 -9.19 18.68 31.66
C ILE A 314 -8.57 17.37 31.24
N ASN A 315 -9.35 16.29 31.40
CA ASN A 315 -9.03 14.95 30.90
C ASN A 315 -10.34 14.25 30.51
N LEU A 316 -10.56 14.08 29.25
CA LEU A 316 -11.72 13.37 28.69
C LEU A 316 -11.23 12.06 28.06
N VAL A 317 -11.98 10.99 28.29
CA VAL A 317 -11.81 9.72 27.56
C VAL A 317 -13.14 9.38 26.93
N MET A 318 -13.17 9.14 25.61
CA MET A 318 -14.34 8.81 24.84
C MET A 318 -14.24 7.36 24.33
N ASP A 319 -15.28 6.58 24.63
CA ASP A 319 -15.47 5.27 24.00
C ASP A 319 -15.83 5.41 22.52
N PRO A 320 -15.63 4.38 21.68
CA PRO A 320 -16.10 4.39 20.31
C PRO A 320 -17.60 4.70 20.21
N GLY A 321 -17.96 5.59 19.29
CA GLY A 321 -19.35 6.06 19.12
C GLY A 321 -19.81 7.09 20.16
N GLU A 322 -18.99 7.44 21.14
CA GLU A 322 -19.34 8.35 22.23
C GLU A 322 -18.99 9.82 21.88
N THR A 323 -19.78 10.75 22.45
CA THR A 323 -19.45 12.19 22.46
C THR A 323 -19.36 12.68 23.89
N LYS A 324 -18.29 13.32 24.26
CA LYS A 324 -18.13 14.03 25.55
C LYS A 324 -17.87 15.50 25.36
N THR A 325 -18.30 16.25 26.36
CA THR A 325 -18.22 17.71 26.37
C THR A 325 -17.51 18.19 27.63
N VAL A 326 -16.72 19.23 27.48
CA VAL A 326 -16.16 20.00 28.60
C VAL A 326 -16.32 21.48 28.32
N THR A 327 -16.54 22.27 29.37
CA THR A 327 -16.60 23.75 29.28
C THR A 327 -15.63 24.34 30.30
N PHE A 328 -14.89 25.32 29.91
CA PHE A 328 -13.92 26.03 30.75
C PHE A 328 -13.80 27.50 30.37
#